data_2f041e1d56deeab383b19a8d58bff03c
#
_entry.id   2f041e1d56deeab383b19a8d58bff03c
#
_cell.length_a   1.000
_cell.length_b   1.000
_cell.length_c   1.000
_cell.angle_alpha   90.00
_cell.angle_beta   90.00
_cell.angle_gamma   90.00
#
_symmetry.space_group_name_H-M   'P 1'
#
loop_
_entity.id
_entity.type
_entity.pdbx_description
1 polymer ?
#
loop_
_entity_poly.entity_id
_entity_poly.type
_entity_poly.pdbx_seq_one_letter_code
_entity_poly.pdbx_strand_id
1 'polypeptide(L)'
;MFWKIIKEDLSQPKKQDPAYSGFLDVVFNYPGVWALINHRFAHFFFTHDLKWLGRIISGISRILTAVDIHPGATIGRNVFFDHATGIVIGETAVVGNN
;
A
#
# COMPACT_ATOMS: atom_id res chain seq x y z
N MET A 1 13.55 -6.01 8.16
CA MET A 1 12.96 -6.10 6.79
C MET A 1 11.68 -5.28 6.62
N PHE A 2 10.77 -5.37 7.57
CA PHE A 2 9.49 -4.65 7.47
C PHE A 2 9.67 -3.14 7.29
N TRP A 3 10.47 -2.49 8.15
CA TRP A 3 10.68 -1.05 8.06
C TRP A 3 11.44 -0.62 6.81
N LYS A 4 12.32 -1.50 6.29
CA LYS A 4 13.00 -1.25 5.03
C LYS A 4 11.99 -1.21 3.88
N ILE A 5 11.03 -2.11 3.88
CA ILE A 5 9.97 -2.14 2.86
C ILE A 5 9.11 -0.87 2.95
N ILE A 6 8.76 -0.41 4.16
CA ILE A 6 8.02 0.84 4.33
C ILE A 6 8.79 2.03 3.74
N LYS A 7 10.10 2.10 3.99
CA LYS A 7 10.93 3.17 3.43
C LYS A 7 10.99 3.10 1.91
N GLU A 8 11.04 1.90 1.34
CA GLU A 8 10.99 1.70 -0.10
C GLU A 8 9.66 2.21 -0.67
N ASP A 9 8.55 1.89 -0.02
CA ASP A 9 7.23 2.36 -0.45
C ASP A 9 7.17 3.89 -0.48
N LEU A 10 7.68 4.55 0.57
CA LEU A 10 7.70 6.01 0.65
C LEU A 10 8.58 6.66 -0.42
N SER A 11 9.59 5.95 -0.90
CA SER A 11 10.54 6.48 -1.88
C SER A 11 10.08 6.34 -3.33
N GLN A 12 9.04 5.53 -3.60
CA GLN A 12 8.63 5.26 -4.98
C GLN A 12 8.18 6.50 -5.77
N PRO A 13 7.41 7.43 -5.21
CA PRO A 13 7.04 8.63 -5.98
C PRO A 13 8.24 9.40 -6.49
N LYS A 14 9.29 9.55 -5.67
CA LYS A 14 10.51 10.24 -6.09
C LYS A 14 11.21 9.53 -7.24
N LYS A 15 11.19 8.19 -7.23
CA LYS A 15 11.86 7.39 -8.27
C LYS A 15 11.05 7.27 -9.54
N GLN A 16 9.71 7.20 -9.44
CA GLN A 16 8.85 6.77 -10.52
C GLN A 16 8.03 7.89 -11.15
N ASP A 17 7.79 9.00 -10.44
CA ASP A 17 6.90 10.05 -10.92
C ASP A 17 7.69 11.33 -11.22
N PRO A 18 7.75 11.77 -12.49
CA PRO A 18 8.42 13.03 -12.82
C PRO A 18 7.73 14.27 -12.23
N ALA A 19 6.47 14.17 -11.83
CA ALA A 19 5.75 15.27 -11.20
C ALA A 19 5.98 15.37 -9.69
N TYR A 20 6.81 14.49 -9.12
CA TYR A 20 7.11 14.51 -7.68
C TYR A 20 7.70 15.86 -7.26
N SER A 21 7.17 16.44 -6.19
CA SER A 21 7.58 17.77 -5.71
C SER A 21 7.94 17.83 -4.23
N GLY A 22 8.30 16.70 -3.61
CA GLY A 22 8.81 16.67 -2.25
C GLY A 22 7.98 15.79 -1.31
N PHE A 23 8.41 15.70 -0.04
CA PHE A 23 7.79 14.80 0.93
C PHE A 23 6.33 15.15 1.23
N LEU A 24 6.00 16.44 1.30
CA LEU A 24 4.59 16.85 1.51
C LEU A 24 3.69 16.41 0.37
N ASP A 25 4.24 16.34 -0.85
CA ASP A 25 3.50 15.82 -1.98
C ASP A 25 3.11 14.34 -1.76
N VAL A 26 4.04 13.55 -1.20
CA VAL A 26 3.74 12.14 -0.86
C VAL A 26 2.59 12.06 0.13
N VAL A 27 2.55 12.95 1.13
CA VAL A 27 1.51 12.93 2.16
C VAL A 27 0.12 13.21 1.56
N PHE A 28 0.00 14.12 0.61
CA PHE A 28 -1.30 14.60 0.15
C PHE A 28 -1.74 14.06 -1.20
N ASN A 29 -0.82 13.68 -2.07
CA ASN A 29 -1.14 13.43 -3.47
C ASN A 29 -0.85 12.01 -3.96
N TYR A 30 -0.43 11.11 -3.08
CA TYR A 30 -0.13 9.72 -3.45
C TYR A 30 -0.92 8.72 -2.61
N PRO A 31 -2.23 8.61 -2.84
CA PRO A 31 -3.05 7.68 -2.05
C PRO A 31 -2.62 6.22 -2.22
N GLY A 32 -2.05 5.86 -3.38
CA GLY A 32 -1.53 4.51 -3.60
C GLY A 32 -0.38 4.15 -2.68
N VAL A 33 0.48 5.11 -2.33
CA VAL A 33 1.58 4.90 -1.37
C VAL A 33 1.01 4.60 0.01
N TRP A 34 0.04 5.39 0.47
CA TRP A 34 -0.59 5.16 1.77
C TRP A 34 -1.36 3.86 1.81
N ALA A 35 -2.08 3.53 0.73
CA ALA A 35 -2.79 2.26 0.62
C ALA A 35 -1.82 1.09 0.73
N LEU A 36 -0.67 1.18 0.08
CA LEU A 36 0.35 0.13 0.12
C LEU A 36 0.96 -0.01 1.51
N ILE A 37 1.31 1.10 2.16
CA ILE A 37 1.85 1.09 3.53
C ILE A 37 0.81 0.51 4.50
N ASN A 38 -0.44 0.98 4.43
CA ASN A 38 -1.51 0.45 5.27
C ASN A 38 -1.70 -1.05 5.03
N HIS A 39 -1.58 -1.50 3.77
CA HIS A 39 -1.63 -2.91 3.45
C HIS A 39 -0.49 -3.71 4.11
N ARG A 40 0.72 -3.15 4.19
CA ARG A 40 1.83 -3.83 4.86
C ARG A 40 1.47 -4.18 6.31
N PHE A 41 0.87 -3.24 7.03
CA PHE A 41 0.40 -3.50 8.40
C PHE A 41 -0.78 -4.48 8.42
N ALA A 42 -1.77 -4.26 7.56
CA ALA A 42 -2.94 -5.12 7.49
C ALA A 42 -2.55 -6.58 7.17
N HIS A 43 -1.66 -6.75 6.22
CA HIS A 43 -1.16 -8.07 5.81
C HIS A 43 -0.42 -8.76 6.94
N PHE A 44 0.41 -8.01 7.68
CA PHE A 44 1.13 -8.56 8.82
C PHE A 44 0.16 -9.16 9.84
N PHE A 45 -0.86 -8.41 10.24
CA PHE A 45 -1.84 -8.91 11.20
C PHE A 45 -2.67 -10.05 10.62
N PHE A 46 -3.06 -9.96 9.37
CA PHE A 46 -3.87 -10.99 8.70
C PHE A 46 -3.14 -12.34 8.69
N THR A 47 -1.84 -12.33 8.44
CA THR A 47 -1.02 -13.55 8.36
C THR A 47 -0.50 -14.04 9.72
N HIS A 48 -0.73 -13.29 10.80
CA HIS A 48 -0.30 -13.62 12.16
C HIS A 48 -1.51 -13.88 13.09
N ASP A 49 -2.55 -14.52 12.55
CA ASP A 49 -3.76 -14.95 13.29
C ASP A 49 -4.62 -13.81 13.84
N LEU A 50 -4.46 -12.61 13.31
CA LEU A 50 -5.30 -11.45 13.65
C LEU A 50 -6.03 -10.97 12.40
N LYS A 51 -6.75 -11.89 11.72
CA LYS A 51 -7.43 -11.58 10.47
C LYS A 51 -8.43 -10.43 10.61
N TRP A 52 -9.16 -10.39 11.72
CA TRP A 52 -10.15 -9.34 11.98
C TRP A 52 -9.50 -7.96 12.01
N LEU A 53 -8.32 -7.85 12.65
CA LEU A 53 -7.59 -6.58 12.72
C LEU A 53 -7.06 -6.18 11.34
N GLY A 54 -6.52 -7.13 10.60
CA GLY A 54 -6.08 -6.89 9.22
C GLY A 54 -7.22 -6.37 8.35
N ARG A 55 -8.41 -6.94 8.48
CA ARG A 55 -9.59 -6.50 7.71
C ARG A 55 -10.08 -5.12 8.14
N ILE A 56 -10.02 -4.79 9.42
CA ILE A 56 -10.38 -3.46 9.89
C ILE A 56 -9.42 -2.40 9.32
N ILE A 57 -8.12 -2.65 9.39
CA ILE A 57 -7.11 -1.74 8.84
C ILE A 57 -7.33 -1.56 7.34
N SER A 58 -7.54 -2.65 6.62
CA SER A 58 -7.79 -2.63 5.18
C SER A 58 -9.06 -1.84 4.84
N GLY A 59 -10.14 -2.02 5.61
CA GLY A 59 -11.39 -1.30 5.39
C GLY A 59 -11.25 0.20 5.60
N ILE A 60 -10.57 0.61 6.66
CA ILE A 60 -10.29 2.02 6.93
C ILE A 60 -9.42 2.60 5.82
N SER A 61 -8.38 1.88 5.42
CA SER A 61 -7.49 2.30 4.34
C SER A 61 -8.25 2.51 3.03
N ARG A 62 -9.16 1.60 2.69
CA ARG A 62 -9.99 1.74 1.49
C ARG A 62 -10.82 3.02 1.51
N ILE A 63 -11.40 3.35 2.66
CA ILE A 63 -12.19 4.58 2.80
C ILE A 63 -11.31 5.82 2.61
N LEU A 64 -10.10 5.82 3.18
CA LEU A 64 -9.21 6.98 3.15
C LEU A 64 -8.52 7.15 1.80
N THR A 65 -8.21 6.06 1.09
CA THR A 65 -7.38 6.10 -0.11
C THR A 65 -8.13 5.82 -1.40
N ALA A 66 -9.35 5.28 -1.32
CA ALA A 66 -10.12 4.78 -2.46
C ALA A 66 -9.38 3.67 -3.23
N VAL A 67 -8.48 2.96 -2.56
CA VAL A 67 -7.76 1.79 -3.08
C VAL A 67 -8.15 0.60 -2.22
N ASP A 68 -8.68 -0.45 -2.85
CA ASP A 68 -9.15 -1.64 -2.16
C ASP A 68 -8.12 -2.75 -2.31
N ILE A 69 -7.34 -3.01 -1.24
CA ILE A 69 -6.38 -4.10 -1.22
C ILE A 69 -6.80 -5.05 -0.09
N HIS A 70 -7.16 -6.28 -0.47
CA HIS A 70 -7.49 -7.28 0.55
C HIS A 70 -6.25 -7.58 1.39
N PRO A 71 -6.36 -7.69 2.73
CA PRO A 71 -5.18 -7.90 3.58
C PRO A 71 -4.47 -9.23 3.34
N GLY A 72 -5.14 -10.20 2.71
CA GLY A 72 -4.52 -11.46 2.31
C GLY A 72 -3.68 -11.39 1.04
N ALA A 73 -3.78 -10.31 0.25
CA ALA A 73 -3.02 -10.17 -0.99
C ALA A 73 -1.52 -10.10 -0.69
N THR A 74 -0.71 -10.66 -1.58
CA THR A 74 0.75 -10.64 -1.47
C THR A 74 1.30 -9.60 -2.44
N ILE A 75 2.00 -8.60 -1.91
CA ILE A 75 2.59 -7.53 -2.71
C ILE A 75 4.09 -7.48 -2.48
N GLY A 76 4.85 -7.53 -3.57
CA GLY A 76 6.31 -7.50 -3.54
C GLY A 76 6.88 -6.15 -3.14
N ARG A 77 8.17 -5.95 -3.39
CA ARG A 77 8.92 -4.76 -3.01
C ARG A 77 9.07 -3.82 -4.20
N ASN A 78 9.24 -2.54 -3.91
CA ASN A 78 9.46 -1.50 -4.93
C ASN A 78 8.28 -1.41 -5.92
N VAL A 79 7.07 -1.54 -5.41
CA VAL A 79 5.83 -1.42 -6.18
C VAL A 79 5.32 0.02 -6.08
N PHE A 80 4.82 0.56 -7.18
CA PHE A 80 4.24 1.89 -7.22
C PHE A 80 2.88 1.86 -7.90
N PHE A 81 1.85 2.35 -7.20
CA PHE A 81 0.50 2.50 -7.75
C PHE A 81 0.30 3.96 -8.15
N ASP A 82 0.50 4.26 -9.42
CA ASP A 82 0.28 5.60 -9.95
C ASP A 82 -1.22 5.81 -10.21
N HIS A 83 -1.72 7.00 -9.85
CA HIS A 83 -3.15 7.32 -10.01
C HIS A 83 -4.07 6.22 -9.47
N ALA A 84 -3.82 5.81 -8.24
CA ALA A 84 -4.32 4.54 -7.69
C ALA A 84 -5.83 4.51 -7.40
N THR A 85 -6.53 5.63 -7.41
CA THR A 85 -7.96 5.69 -7.07
C THR A 85 -8.76 4.67 -7.88
N GLY A 86 -9.48 3.81 -7.20
CA GLY A 86 -10.29 2.77 -7.85
C GLY A 86 -9.60 1.44 -8.09
N ILE A 87 -8.31 1.29 -7.73
CA ILE A 87 -7.63 0.00 -7.83
C ILE A 87 -8.25 -0.99 -6.84
N VAL A 88 -8.46 -2.23 -7.28
CA VAL A 88 -8.94 -3.34 -6.46
C VAL A 88 -7.97 -4.51 -6.58
N ILE A 89 -7.47 -5.01 -5.46
CA ILE A 89 -6.58 -6.16 -5.40
C ILE A 89 -7.19 -7.18 -4.45
N GLY A 90 -7.53 -8.36 -4.97
CA GLY A 90 -8.26 -9.39 -4.24
C GLY A 90 -7.38 -10.23 -3.33
N GLU A 91 -8.01 -11.08 -2.53
CA GLU A 91 -7.37 -11.86 -1.47
C GLU A 91 -6.24 -12.77 -1.97
N THR A 92 -6.43 -13.42 -3.10
CA THR A 92 -5.44 -14.39 -3.63
C THR A 92 -4.48 -13.77 -4.62
N ALA A 93 -4.56 -12.45 -4.84
CA ALA A 93 -3.69 -11.78 -5.79
C ALA A 93 -2.24 -11.74 -5.30
N VAL A 94 -1.32 -11.83 -6.25
CA VAL A 94 0.12 -11.72 -6.01
C VAL A 94 0.66 -10.65 -6.95
N VAL A 95 1.23 -9.59 -6.37
CA VAL A 95 1.89 -8.52 -7.12
C VAL A 95 3.39 -8.70 -6.93
N GLY A 96 4.12 -8.90 -8.01
CA GLY A 96 5.57 -9.12 -7.96
C GLY A 96 6.34 -7.85 -7.66
N ASN A 97 7.66 -7.98 -7.52
CA ASN A 97 8.55 -6.85 -7.26
C ASN A 97 8.59 -5.89 -8.46
N ASN A 98 8.78 -4.63 -8.16
CA ASN A 98 8.89 -3.55 -9.16
C ASN A 98 7.59 -3.44 -9.97
#